data_8387fb1fbe10a2d068f213581d7c574d
#
_entry.id   8387fb1fbe10a2d068f213581d7c574d
#
_cell.length_a   1.000
_cell.length_b   1.000
_cell.length_c   1.000
_cell.angle_alpha   90.00
_cell.angle_beta   90.00
_cell.angle_gamma   90.00
#
_symmetry.space_group_name_H-M   'P 1'
#
loop_
_entity.id
_entity.type
_entity.pdbx_description
1 polymer ?
#
loop_
_entity_poly.entity_id
_entity_poly.type
_entity_poly.pdbx_seq_one_letter_code
_entity_poly.pdbx_strand_id
1 'polypeptide(L)'
;MAPLGEPASYHLSSTKAKRSLLYAGNMRTLTKQNLEDIVVGCSFLGTGGGGSFARGLQRVYEDLQAGLTFKLMSPEEMQDDDYAAATYGVGSTAPPTDEQKQRYAKLPHIEERPTTAAFRLLQRYMQKNFVATIAGEIGPGNTIAAMSAAAHIGIAQLDADTVGRAAPEIDQNAVLAAGLPITPAAGVTQYGDEMILPKVATTSREEDLFRAASMVSMGIGVADTPLAGKDAKRKGVLVQGSISHAEEVGRAYRAAIEANQDVIQAVLHAGHGYRLFEGRISGFQWKDEGGYLVGDVDILGSGKYHGSTFKIAYKNENLVSWRDGKFSVTCPDLITMVVKESAKAISNPDFEKGQDVIVIGFPSPPNWRTPRGIELFGPKHFGFDTPYIPIEQMQWT
;
A
#
# COMPACT_ATOMS: atom_id res chain seq x y z
N MET A 1 -11.28 -43.02 14.54
CA MET A 1 -10.74 -42.08 13.55
C MET A 1 -11.35 -42.41 12.22
N ALA A 2 -12.30 -41.62 11.75
CA ALA A 2 -12.89 -41.77 10.42
C ALA A 2 -12.00 -41.00 9.41
N PRO A 3 -11.82 -41.50 8.18
CA PRO A 3 -11.03 -40.83 7.19
C PRO A 3 -11.73 -39.54 6.73
N LEU A 4 -10.93 -38.45 6.62
CA LEU A 4 -11.35 -37.19 6.03
C LEU A 4 -11.71 -37.44 4.56
N GLY A 5 -12.93 -37.12 4.18
CA GLY A 5 -13.44 -37.29 2.82
C GLY A 5 -12.68 -36.46 1.80
N GLU A 6 -12.52 -37.00 0.59
CA GLU A 6 -11.90 -36.35 -0.57
C GLU A 6 -12.55 -34.99 -0.88
N PRO A 7 -11.78 -33.99 -1.35
CA PRO A 7 -12.33 -32.69 -1.71
C PRO A 7 -13.24 -32.84 -2.94
N ALA A 8 -14.46 -32.38 -2.80
CA ALA A 8 -15.45 -32.35 -3.89
C ALA A 8 -14.90 -31.51 -5.07
N SER A 9 -14.80 -32.15 -6.23
CA SER A 9 -14.49 -31.49 -7.50
C SER A 9 -15.66 -30.57 -7.89
N TYR A 10 -15.52 -29.27 -7.66
CA TYR A 10 -16.51 -28.29 -8.10
C TYR A 10 -16.37 -28.06 -9.61
N HIS A 11 -17.34 -28.60 -10.37
CA HIS A 11 -17.58 -28.20 -11.75
C HIS A 11 -17.97 -26.70 -11.77
N LEU A 12 -17.01 -25.83 -12.11
CA LEU A 12 -17.29 -24.44 -12.47
C LEU A 12 -18.03 -24.41 -13.82
N SER A 13 -19.35 -24.35 -13.76
CA SER A 13 -20.24 -24.38 -14.89
C SER A 13 -20.15 -23.14 -15.79
N SER A 14 -20.65 -23.24 -17.01
CA SER A 14 -20.73 -22.31 -18.15
C SER A 14 -21.10 -20.83 -17.86
N THR A 15 -21.47 -20.48 -16.65
CA THR A 15 -21.73 -19.10 -16.17
C THR A 15 -20.48 -18.25 -16.09
N LYS A 16 -19.30 -18.84 -15.83
CA LYS A 16 -18.02 -18.08 -15.73
C LYS A 16 -17.57 -17.54 -17.10
N ALA A 17 -17.77 -18.31 -18.16
CA ALA A 17 -17.41 -17.90 -19.52
C ALA A 17 -18.33 -16.78 -20.07
N LYS A 18 -19.61 -16.78 -19.73
CA LYS A 18 -20.54 -15.72 -20.14
C LYS A 18 -20.35 -14.40 -19.39
N ARG A 19 -19.92 -14.44 -18.11
CA ARG A 19 -19.64 -13.22 -17.33
C ARG A 19 -18.30 -12.58 -17.71
N SER A 20 -17.26 -13.34 -18.09
CA SER A 20 -15.99 -12.76 -18.58
C SER A 20 -16.16 -11.92 -19.84
N LEU A 21 -17.21 -12.18 -20.64
CA LEU A 21 -17.55 -11.39 -21.82
C LEU A 21 -18.25 -10.05 -21.49
N LEU A 22 -18.89 -9.93 -20.32
CA LEU A 22 -19.56 -8.69 -19.90
C LEU A 22 -18.57 -7.59 -19.50
N TYR A 23 -17.35 -7.95 -19.05
CA TYR A 23 -16.30 -7.02 -18.65
C TYR A 23 -15.30 -6.71 -19.78
N ALA A 24 -15.50 -7.28 -20.98
CA ALA A 24 -14.56 -7.12 -22.11
C ALA A 24 -14.53 -5.69 -22.71
N GLY A 25 -15.41 -4.78 -22.24
CA GLY A 25 -15.58 -3.47 -22.88
C GLY A 25 -14.51 -2.43 -22.51
N ASN A 26 -13.98 -2.41 -21.28
CA ASN A 26 -13.12 -1.32 -20.80
C ASN A 26 -11.92 -1.80 -19.93
N MET A 27 -11.86 -3.05 -19.46
CA MET A 27 -10.71 -3.56 -18.71
C MET A 27 -9.41 -3.38 -19.50
N ARG A 28 -8.46 -2.69 -18.90
CA ARG A 28 -7.15 -2.46 -19.49
C ARG A 28 -6.17 -3.59 -19.12
N THR A 29 -5.59 -4.24 -20.12
CA THR A 29 -4.44 -5.14 -19.93
C THR A 29 -3.18 -4.29 -19.76
N LEU A 30 -2.43 -4.54 -18.70
CA LEU A 30 -1.21 -3.81 -18.39
C LEU A 30 -0.01 -4.48 -19.05
N THR A 31 0.81 -3.68 -19.74
CA THR A 31 2.09 -4.10 -20.27
C THR A 31 3.16 -4.14 -19.18
N LYS A 32 4.31 -4.76 -19.45
CA LYS A 32 5.47 -4.71 -18.55
C LYS A 32 5.81 -3.27 -18.18
N GLN A 33 5.84 -2.34 -19.14
CA GLN A 33 6.17 -0.94 -18.90
C GLN A 33 5.14 -0.26 -17.98
N ASN A 34 3.83 -0.52 -18.14
CA ASN A 34 2.82 0.03 -17.25
C ASN A 34 3.06 -0.45 -15.80
N LEU A 35 3.39 -1.74 -15.61
CA LEU A 35 3.66 -2.31 -14.30
C LEU A 35 4.93 -1.70 -13.67
N GLU A 36 5.99 -1.51 -14.42
CA GLU A 36 7.20 -0.83 -13.98
C GLU A 36 6.90 0.63 -13.56
N ASP A 37 6.16 1.36 -14.38
CA ASP A 37 5.74 2.73 -14.07
C ASP A 37 4.87 2.76 -12.78
N ILE A 38 3.93 1.81 -12.60
CA ILE A 38 3.14 1.68 -11.36
C ILE A 38 4.05 1.47 -10.14
N VAL A 39 5.02 0.54 -10.20
CA VAL A 39 5.94 0.27 -9.08
C VAL A 39 6.73 1.53 -8.72
N VAL A 40 7.23 2.26 -9.72
CA VAL A 40 7.97 3.51 -9.52
C VAL A 40 7.07 4.56 -8.89
N GLY A 41 5.88 4.82 -9.43
CA GLY A 41 4.95 5.80 -8.86
C GLY A 41 4.52 5.45 -7.43
N CYS A 42 4.25 4.17 -7.16
CA CYS A 42 3.97 3.69 -5.81
C CYS A 42 5.11 3.96 -4.82
N SER A 43 6.38 3.99 -5.26
CA SER A 43 7.50 4.32 -4.37
C SER A 43 7.49 5.79 -3.92
N PHE A 44 7.04 6.70 -4.78
CA PHE A 44 6.87 8.11 -4.43
C PHE A 44 5.64 8.33 -3.54
N LEU A 45 4.53 7.68 -3.87
CA LEU A 45 3.27 7.84 -3.15
C LEU A 45 3.20 6.98 -1.86
N GLY A 46 4.10 6.00 -1.71
CA GLY A 46 4.18 5.13 -0.53
C GLY A 46 4.81 5.77 0.71
N THR A 47 5.23 7.03 0.64
CA THR A 47 5.68 7.83 1.80
C THR A 47 6.71 7.13 2.71
N GLY A 48 7.64 6.40 2.12
CA GLY A 48 8.67 5.63 2.83
C GLY A 48 8.26 4.22 3.27
N GLY A 49 7.01 3.80 3.02
CA GLY A 49 6.52 2.47 3.34
C GLY A 49 5.82 1.77 2.17
N GLY A 50 4.80 0.95 2.45
CA GLY A 50 4.05 0.21 1.44
C GLY A 50 4.79 -0.98 0.83
N GLY A 51 5.83 -1.48 1.50
CA GLY A 51 6.62 -2.64 1.11
C GLY A 51 7.79 -2.34 0.17
N SER A 52 8.61 -3.36 -0.10
CA SER A 52 9.87 -3.23 -0.82
C SER A 52 9.68 -2.99 -2.32
N PHE A 53 10.30 -1.95 -2.87
CA PHE A 53 10.39 -1.67 -4.30
C PHE A 53 11.00 -2.85 -5.08
N ALA A 54 12.12 -3.38 -4.60
CA ALA A 54 12.82 -4.48 -5.28
C ALA A 54 11.97 -5.75 -5.34
N ARG A 55 11.29 -6.09 -4.23
CA ARG A 55 10.39 -7.27 -4.20
C ARG A 55 9.14 -7.07 -5.06
N GLY A 56 8.58 -5.86 -5.09
CA GLY A 56 7.45 -5.54 -5.97
C GLY A 56 7.82 -5.74 -7.43
N LEU A 57 8.95 -5.19 -7.86
CA LEU A 57 9.45 -5.33 -9.24
C LEU A 57 9.79 -6.78 -9.59
N GLN A 58 10.47 -7.50 -8.68
CA GLN A 58 10.76 -8.92 -8.85
C GLN A 58 9.48 -9.73 -9.05
N ARG A 59 8.45 -9.48 -8.24
CA ARG A 59 7.14 -10.16 -8.35
C ARG A 59 6.48 -9.93 -9.70
N VAL A 60 6.53 -8.71 -10.23
CA VAL A 60 6.05 -8.39 -11.58
C VAL A 60 6.75 -9.26 -12.62
N TYR A 61 8.07 -9.37 -12.55
CA TYR A 61 8.84 -10.13 -13.54
C TYR A 61 8.59 -11.63 -13.45
N GLU A 62 8.53 -12.18 -12.23
CA GLU A 62 8.19 -13.59 -12.01
C GLU A 62 6.82 -13.94 -12.60
N ASP A 63 5.81 -13.11 -12.33
CA ASP A 63 4.44 -13.32 -12.80
C ASP A 63 4.33 -13.21 -14.32
N LEU A 64 5.01 -12.24 -14.93
CA LEU A 64 5.07 -12.11 -16.39
C LEU A 64 5.80 -13.29 -17.04
N GLN A 65 6.89 -13.78 -16.44
CA GLN A 65 7.60 -14.98 -16.90
C GLN A 65 6.76 -16.24 -16.79
N ALA A 66 5.88 -16.31 -15.78
CA ALA A 66 4.88 -17.37 -15.63
C ALA A 66 3.70 -17.25 -16.62
N GLY A 67 3.71 -16.24 -17.50
CA GLY A 67 2.65 -16.01 -18.49
C GLY A 67 1.37 -15.40 -17.93
N LEU A 68 1.40 -14.84 -16.71
CA LEU A 68 0.25 -14.19 -16.11
C LEU A 68 -0.04 -12.85 -16.76
N THR A 69 -1.32 -12.50 -16.79
CA THR A 69 -1.81 -11.24 -17.37
C THR A 69 -2.38 -10.37 -16.27
N PHE A 70 -1.91 -9.14 -16.18
CA PHE A 70 -2.42 -8.13 -15.26
C PHE A 70 -3.52 -7.30 -15.93
N LYS A 71 -4.66 -7.19 -15.28
CA LYS A 71 -5.82 -6.45 -15.76
C LYS A 71 -6.22 -5.40 -14.75
N LEU A 72 -6.49 -4.18 -15.22
CA LEU A 72 -6.98 -3.07 -14.41
C LEU A 72 -8.43 -2.75 -14.82
N MET A 73 -9.32 -2.61 -13.85
CA MET A 73 -10.74 -2.37 -14.02
C MET A 73 -11.19 -1.18 -13.18
N SER A 74 -11.97 -0.28 -13.74
CA SER A 74 -12.61 0.80 -12.97
C SER A 74 -13.68 0.23 -12.03
N PRO A 75 -13.86 0.78 -10.81
CA PRO A 75 -14.99 0.43 -9.96
C PRO A 75 -16.35 0.52 -10.65
N GLU A 76 -16.53 1.45 -11.59
CA GLU A 76 -17.77 1.65 -12.36
C GLU A 76 -18.12 0.46 -13.25
N GLU A 77 -17.16 -0.38 -13.59
CA GLU A 77 -17.37 -1.58 -14.41
C GLU A 77 -17.92 -2.78 -13.61
N MET A 78 -17.89 -2.75 -12.27
CA MET A 78 -18.47 -3.81 -11.44
C MET A 78 -20.00 -3.81 -11.55
N GLN A 79 -20.60 -5.01 -11.54
CA GLN A 79 -22.05 -5.11 -11.29
C GLN A 79 -22.33 -4.85 -9.80
N ASP A 80 -23.53 -4.44 -9.44
CA ASP A 80 -23.89 -4.06 -8.06
C ASP A 80 -23.74 -5.21 -7.06
N ASP A 81 -23.95 -6.44 -7.50
CA ASP A 81 -23.87 -7.68 -6.71
C ASP A 81 -22.52 -8.43 -6.83
N ASP A 82 -21.58 -7.93 -7.64
CA ASP A 82 -20.20 -8.39 -7.66
C ASP A 82 -19.48 -7.95 -6.39
N TYR A 83 -18.37 -8.62 -6.08
CA TYR A 83 -17.53 -8.28 -4.93
C TYR A 83 -16.09 -8.02 -5.36
N ALA A 84 -15.44 -7.13 -4.64
CA ALA A 84 -14.00 -6.97 -4.61
C ALA A 84 -13.55 -6.97 -3.14
N ALA A 85 -12.27 -7.28 -2.87
CA ALA A 85 -11.71 -7.19 -1.52
C ALA A 85 -10.25 -6.71 -1.58
N ALA A 86 -9.81 -6.06 -0.51
CA ALA A 86 -8.42 -5.70 -0.35
C ALA A 86 -7.57 -6.95 -0.08
N THR A 87 -6.31 -6.94 -0.53
CA THR A 87 -5.31 -7.92 -0.10
C THR A 87 -3.93 -7.29 -0.06
N TYR A 88 -3.18 -7.60 0.99
CA TYR A 88 -1.87 -7.01 1.28
C TYR A 88 -1.08 -7.87 2.25
N GLY A 89 0.18 -7.52 2.50
CA GLY A 89 1.02 -8.15 3.51
C GLY A 89 1.02 -7.36 4.81
N VAL A 90 0.96 -8.04 5.94
CA VAL A 90 1.17 -7.47 7.27
C VAL A 90 2.43 -8.08 7.88
N GLY A 91 3.30 -7.22 8.44
CA GLY A 91 4.52 -7.61 9.09
C GLY A 91 5.43 -6.42 9.36
N SER A 92 6.51 -6.65 10.13
CA SER A 92 7.56 -5.66 10.32
C SER A 92 8.40 -5.50 9.05
N THR A 93 8.81 -4.28 8.73
CA THR A 93 9.81 -4.00 7.69
C THR A 93 11.23 -4.32 8.16
N ALA A 94 11.43 -4.52 9.47
CA ALA A 94 12.71 -4.97 10.02
C ALA A 94 13.07 -6.38 9.53
N PRO A 95 14.34 -6.66 9.22
CA PRO A 95 14.77 -8.01 8.82
C PRO A 95 14.55 -9.00 9.97
N PRO A 96 14.12 -10.27 9.66
CA PRO A 96 13.92 -11.28 10.68
C PRO A 96 15.23 -11.63 11.38
N THR A 97 15.16 -11.85 12.70
CA THR A 97 16.30 -12.25 13.51
C THR A 97 16.77 -13.68 13.15
N ASP A 98 18.02 -14.01 13.46
CA ASP A 98 18.53 -15.36 13.21
C ASP A 98 17.80 -16.41 14.07
N GLU A 99 17.33 -16.05 15.26
CA GLU A 99 16.49 -16.91 16.10
C GLU A 99 15.15 -17.22 15.41
N GLN A 100 14.49 -16.21 14.86
CA GLN A 100 13.25 -16.39 14.09
C GLN A 100 13.48 -17.29 12.88
N LYS A 101 14.55 -17.05 12.10
CA LYS A 101 14.91 -17.89 10.95
C LYS A 101 15.12 -19.34 11.35
N GLN A 102 15.89 -19.60 12.42
CA GLN A 102 16.16 -20.94 12.92
C GLN A 102 14.90 -21.65 13.44
N ARG A 103 14.06 -20.91 14.19
CA ARG A 103 12.82 -21.44 14.77
C ARG A 103 11.88 -21.98 13.70
N TYR A 104 11.76 -21.30 12.57
CA TYR A 104 10.79 -21.64 11.53
C TYR A 104 11.39 -22.37 10.32
N ALA A 105 12.71 -22.58 10.27
CA ALA A 105 13.42 -23.18 9.13
C ALA A 105 12.92 -24.57 8.70
N LYS A 106 12.25 -25.30 9.60
CA LYS A 106 11.76 -26.68 9.36
C LYS A 106 10.26 -26.74 9.06
N LEU A 107 9.56 -25.62 9.11
CA LEU A 107 8.14 -25.61 8.79
C LEU A 107 7.93 -25.74 7.28
N PRO A 108 6.84 -26.42 6.85
CA PRO A 108 6.49 -26.46 5.44
C PRO A 108 6.15 -25.04 4.97
N HIS A 109 6.40 -24.76 3.70
CA HIS A 109 5.97 -23.52 3.06
C HIS A 109 4.89 -23.84 2.04
N ILE A 110 3.86 -22.97 1.96
CA ILE A 110 2.88 -23.07 0.89
C ILE A 110 3.51 -22.58 -0.43
N GLU A 111 3.11 -23.19 -1.54
CA GLU A 111 3.57 -22.78 -2.88
C GLU A 111 2.91 -21.46 -3.30
N GLU A 112 1.63 -21.29 -2.95
CA GLU A 112 0.87 -20.08 -3.24
C GLU A 112 1.32 -18.92 -2.32
N ARG A 113 1.37 -17.71 -2.87
CA ARG A 113 1.69 -16.53 -2.06
C ARG A 113 0.63 -16.29 -0.97
N PRO A 114 1.03 -15.97 0.27
CA PRO A 114 0.09 -15.78 1.38
C PRO A 114 -1.05 -14.80 1.09
N THR A 115 -0.80 -13.71 0.34
CA THR A 115 -1.83 -12.73 -0.05
C THR A 115 -2.87 -13.33 -0.99
N THR A 116 -2.45 -14.16 -1.94
CA THR A 116 -3.36 -14.89 -2.84
C THR A 116 -4.17 -15.93 -2.08
N ALA A 117 -3.51 -16.69 -1.19
CA ALA A 117 -4.15 -17.69 -0.34
C ALA A 117 -5.19 -17.06 0.60
N ALA A 118 -4.89 -15.91 1.21
CA ALA A 118 -5.81 -15.17 2.06
C ALA A 118 -7.06 -14.70 1.28
N PHE A 119 -6.87 -14.17 0.07
CA PHE A 119 -7.99 -13.76 -0.78
C PHE A 119 -8.88 -14.96 -1.16
N ARG A 120 -8.26 -16.10 -1.54
CA ARG A 120 -9.02 -17.34 -1.81
C ARG A 120 -9.75 -17.86 -0.58
N LEU A 121 -9.15 -17.74 0.62
CA LEU A 121 -9.80 -18.11 1.87
C LEU A 121 -11.04 -17.25 2.11
N LEU A 122 -10.93 -15.93 1.93
CA LEU A 122 -12.06 -15.00 2.04
C LEU A 122 -13.17 -15.32 1.01
N GLN A 123 -12.80 -15.62 -0.25
CA GLN A 123 -13.74 -16.04 -1.28
C GLN A 123 -14.50 -17.32 -0.85
N ARG A 124 -13.76 -18.34 -0.35
CA ARG A 124 -14.37 -19.59 0.14
C ARG A 124 -15.32 -19.34 1.31
N TYR A 125 -14.93 -18.47 2.23
CA TYR A 125 -15.76 -18.15 3.39
C TYR A 125 -17.05 -17.41 3.00
N MET A 126 -16.96 -16.39 2.17
CA MET A 126 -18.10 -15.55 1.81
C MET A 126 -19.01 -16.18 0.75
N GLN A 127 -18.51 -17.07 -0.08
CA GLN A 127 -19.23 -17.69 -1.22
C GLN A 127 -19.88 -16.65 -2.14
N LYS A 128 -19.17 -15.52 -2.38
CA LYS A 128 -19.58 -14.44 -3.27
C LYS A 128 -18.79 -14.46 -4.58
N ASN A 129 -19.32 -13.77 -5.60
CA ASN A 129 -18.63 -13.60 -6.87
C ASN A 129 -17.63 -12.44 -6.79
N PHE A 130 -16.40 -12.75 -6.43
CA PHE A 130 -15.32 -11.77 -6.45
C PHE A 130 -14.75 -11.63 -7.86
N VAL A 131 -14.80 -10.42 -8.40
CA VAL A 131 -14.39 -10.10 -9.77
C VAL A 131 -13.08 -9.31 -9.81
N ALA A 132 -12.68 -8.75 -8.66
CA ALA A 132 -11.46 -7.96 -8.56
C ALA A 132 -10.83 -8.03 -7.15
N THR A 133 -9.52 -7.74 -7.09
CA THR A 133 -8.84 -7.32 -5.87
C THR A 133 -8.87 -5.80 -5.74
N ILE A 134 -8.69 -5.30 -4.53
CA ILE A 134 -8.41 -3.89 -4.21
C ILE A 134 -6.99 -3.85 -3.65
N ALA A 135 -6.18 -2.84 -3.99
CA ALA A 135 -4.95 -2.60 -3.25
C ALA A 135 -5.31 -2.11 -1.83
N GLY A 136 -4.71 -2.69 -0.80
CA GLY A 136 -4.92 -2.22 0.58
C GLY A 136 -4.39 -0.81 0.78
N GLU A 137 -3.37 -0.43 0.01
CA GLU A 137 -2.72 0.87 0.06
C GLU A 137 -1.88 1.10 -1.22
N ILE A 138 -1.44 2.32 -1.46
CA ILE A 138 -0.45 2.62 -2.49
C ILE A 138 0.95 2.44 -1.93
N GLY A 139 1.62 1.39 -2.39
CA GLY A 139 3.00 1.08 -2.03
C GLY A 139 3.62 0.07 -2.98
N PRO A 140 4.93 0.13 -3.24
CA PRO A 140 5.56 -0.67 -4.30
C PRO A 140 5.47 -2.18 -4.06
N GLY A 141 5.36 -2.61 -2.82
CA GLY A 141 5.18 -4.02 -2.44
C GLY A 141 3.71 -4.42 -2.37
N ASN A 142 2.88 -3.68 -1.61
CA ASN A 142 1.50 -4.06 -1.30
C ASN A 142 0.54 -3.85 -2.47
N THR A 143 0.68 -2.78 -3.27
CA THR A 143 -0.08 -2.62 -4.51
C THR A 143 0.18 -3.79 -5.47
N ILE A 144 1.45 -4.15 -5.67
CA ILE A 144 1.82 -5.25 -6.55
C ILE A 144 1.39 -6.60 -5.97
N ALA A 145 1.34 -6.75 -4.65
CA ALA A 145 0.82 -7.98 -4.03
C ALA A 145 -0.66 -8.22 -4.38
N ALA A 146 -1.49 -7.17 -4.34
CA ALA A 146 -2.90 -7.25 -4.73
C ALA A 146 -3.05 -7.54 -6.24
N MET A 147 -2.30 -6.82 -7.09
CA MET A 147 -2.31 -7.03 -8.55
C MET A 147 -1.85 -8.43 -8.93
N SER A 148 -0.83 -8.95 -8.25
CA SER A 148 -0.34 -10.31 -8.43
C SER A 148 -1.38 -11.35 -8.01
N ALA A 149 -2.04 -11.15 -6.87
CA ALA A 149 -3.13 -12.04 -6.43
C ALA A 149 -4.26 -12.08 -7.47
N ALA A 150 -4.66 -10.93 -8.01
CA ALA A 150 -5.64 -10.84 -9.09
C ALA A 150 -5.22 -11.66 -10.32
N ALA A 151 -3.96 -11.51 -10.78
CA ALA A 151 -3.42 -12.22 -11.93
C ALA A 151 -3.40 -13.75 -11.71
N HIS A 152 -2.98 -14.21 -10.54
CA HIS A 152 -2.99 -15.64 -10.17
C HIS A 152 -4.39 -16.25 -10.05
N ILE A 153 -5.37 -15.44 -9.64
CA ILE A 153 -6.77 -15.87 -9.53
C ILE A 153 -7.48 -15.82 -10.91
N GLY A 154 -6.97 -14.98 -11.83
CA GLY A 154 -7.56 -14.75 -13.14
C GLY A 154 -8.69 -13.71 -13.13
N ILE A 155 -8.70 -12.80 -12.13
CA ILE A 155 -9.60 -11.65 -12.00
C ILE A 155 -8.87 -10.34 -12.28
N ALA A 156 -9.54 -9.19 -12.14
CA ALA A 156 -8.92 -7.89 -12.30
C ALA A 156 -8.41 -7.32 -10.97
N GLN A 157 -7.52 -6.31 -11.04
CA GLN A 157 -7.29 -5.33 -9.98
C GLN A 157 -8.24 -4.15 -10.21
N LEU A 158 -8.91 -3.64 -9.18
CA LEU A 158 -9.60 -2.35 -9.30
C LEU A 158 -8.59 -1.21 -9.42
N ASP A 159 -8.88 -0.24 -10.27
CA ASP A 159 -8.17 1.04 -10.30
C ASP A 159 -8.57 1.88 -9.09
N ALA A 160 -8.24 1.38 -7.93
CA ALA A 160 -8.53 1.97 -6.64
C ALA A 160 -7.70 1.29 -5.54
N ASP A 161 -7.56 2.00 -4.44
CA ASP A 161 -7.07 1.47 -3.17
C ASP A 161 -7.89 2.00 -1.99
N THR A 162 -7.55 1.58 -0.77
CA THR A 162 -8.29 1.99 0.42
C THR A 162 -7.69 3.21 1.13
N VAL A 163 -6.53 3.73 0.70
CA VAL A 163 -5.80 4.80 1.43
C VAL A 163 -5.35 5.95 0.53
N GLY A 164 -4.83 5.69 -0.68
CA GLY A 164 -4.23 6.66 -1.59
C GLY A 164 -2.77 6.99 -1.28
N ARG A 165 -2.19 6.31 -0.31
CA ARG A 165 -0.79 6.32 0.12
C ARG A 165 -0.52 5.04 0.92
N ALA A 166 0.71 4.79 1.38
CA ALA A 166 0.92 3.78 2.40
C ALA A 166 0.60 4.31 3.80
N ALA A 167 0.13 3.42 4.67
CA ALA A 167 -0.34 3.74 6.01
C ALA A 167 0.02 2.63 7.02
N PRO A 168 0.36 2.99 8.28
CA PRO A 168 0.86 2.04 9.26
C PRO A 168 -0.19 1.08 9.83
N GLU A 169 -1.45 1.48 9.88
CA GLU A 169 -2.50 0.74 10.59
C GLU A 169 -3.69 0.43 9.69
N ILE A 170 -4.38 -0.67 9.96
CA ILE A 170 -5.59 -1.09 9.24
C ILE A 170 -6.73 -0.06 9.39
N ASP A 171 -6.74 0.71 10.49
CA ASP A 171 -7.71 1.77 10.73
C ASP A 171 -7.64 2.93 9.72
N GLN A 172 -6.49 3.14 9.06
CA GLN A 172 -6.36 4.09 7.96
C GLN A 172 -6.96 3.52 6.67
N ASN A 173 -8.25 3.26 6.69
CA ASN A 173 -9.01 2.67 5.59
C ASN A 173 -10.20 3.59 5.22
N ALA A 174 -10.25 4.06 3.97
CA ALA A 174 -11.29 4.98 3.49
C ALA A 174 -12.69 4.35 3.54
N VAL A 175 -12.79 3.03 3.39
CA VAL A 175 -14.07 2.30 3.54
C VAL A 175 -14.59 2.43 4.95
N LEU A 176 -13.71 2.30 5.95
CA LEU A 176 -14.03 2.51 7.35
C LEU A 176 -14.39 3.98 7.62
N ALA A 177 -13.64 4.93 7.04
CA ALA A 177 -13.97 6.35 7.14
C ALA A 177 -15.33 6.69 6.54
N ALA A 178 -15.76 5.95 5.51
CA ALA A 178 -17.09 6.04 4.90
C ALA A 178 -18.21 5.32 5.68
N GLY A 179 -17.89 4.72 6.84
CA GLY A 179 -18.85 4.05 7.72
C GLY A 179 -19.23 2.64 7.31
N LEU A 180 -18.43 1.99 6.45
CA LEU A 180 -18.65 0.59 6.04
C LEU A 180 -17.69 -0.34 6.80
N PRO A 181 -18.09 -1.62 7.04
CA PRO A 181 -17.23 -2.59 7.72
C PRO A 181 -16.11 -3.07 6.79
N ILE A 182 -14.97 -3.41 7.39
CA ILE A 182 -13.83 -4.04 6.72
C ILE A 182 -13.79 -5.57 6.94
N THR A 183 -14.57 -6.10 7.86
CA THR A 183 -14.75 -7.56 8.07
C THR A 183 -15.95 -8.10 7.26
N PRO A 184 -16.00 -9.44 6.97
CA PRO A 184 -15.05 -10.48 7.42
C PRO A 184 -13.65 -10.32 6.79
N ALA A 185 -12.63 -10.78 7.52
CA ALA A 185 -11.25 -10.75 7.08
C ALA A 185 -10.62 -12.15 7.16
N ALA A 186 -9.65 -12.42 6.31
CA ALA A 186 -8.90 -13.66 6.23
C ALA A 186 -7.40 -13.39 6.35
N GLY A 187 -6.68 -14.26 7.05
CA GLY A 187 -5.24 -14.22 7.16
C GLY A 187 -4.63 -15.58 6.83
N VAL A 188 -3.53 -15.60 6.09
CA VAL A 188 -2.79 -16.84 5.80
C VAL A 188 -1.30 -16.61 5.98
N THR A 189 -0.64 -17.47 6.77
CA THR A 189 0.82 -17.44 6.95
C THR A 189 1.53 -18.11 5.77
N GLN A 190 2.82 -17.85 5.61
CA GLN A 190 3.65 -18.58 4.62
C GLN A 190 3.75 -20.09 4.89
N TYR A 191 3.33 -20.55 6.06
CA TYR A 191 3.33 -21.96 6.45
C TYR A 191 2.01 -22.66 6.21
N GLY A 192 0.97 -21.92 5.78
CA GLY A 192 -0.36 -22.43 5.46
C GLY A 192 -1.35 -22.38 6.62
N ASP A 193 -1.03 -21.68 7.72
CA ASP A 193 -2.03 -21.47 8.78
C ASP A 193 -3.09 -20.50 8.29
N GLU A 194 -4.36 -20.91 8.33
CA GLU A 194 -5.51 -20.14 7.88
C GLU A 194 -6.30 -19.57 9.06
N MET A 195 -6.65 -18.30 8.99
CA MET A 195 -7.47 -17.58 9.98
C MET A 195 -8.61 -16.85 9.29
N ILE A 196 -9.81 -16.92 9.90
CA ILE A 196 -10.94 -16.08 9.51
C ILE A 196 -11.40 -15.28 10.72
N LEU A 197 -11.59 -14.00 10.52
CA LEU A 197 -12.20 -13.07 11.47
C LEU A 197 -13.57 -12.65 10.91
N PRO A 198 -14.65 -13.37 11.24
CA PRO A 198 -16.00 -13.01 10.77
C PRO A 198 -16.44 -11.63 11.26
N LYS A 199 -15.97 -11.27 12.45
CA LYS A 199 -16.27 -10.03 13.16
C LYS A 199 -15.17 -9.74 14.16
N VAL A 200 -14.86 -8.47 14.36
CA VAL A 200 -13.98 -7.97 15.41
C VAL A 200 -14.74 -7.02 16.33
N ALA A 201 -14.26 -6.83 17.56
CA ALA A 201 -14.85 -5.89 18.50
C ALA A 201 -14.65 -4.43 18.05
N THR A 202 -13.44 -4.13 17.54
CA THR A 202 -13.06 -2.87 16.91
C THR A 202 -12.09 -3.18 15.77
N THR A 203 -11.92 -2.26 14.83
CA THR A 203 -10.96 -2.42 13.73
C THR A 203 -9.51 -2.52 14.21
N SER A 204 -9.16 -1.76 15.25
CA SER A 204 -7.86 -1.91 15.93
C SER A 204 -7.61 -3.34 16.45
N ARG A 205 -8.66 -4.09 16.81
CA ARG A 205 -8.53 -5.50 17.20
C ARG A 205 -8.23 -6.42 16.03
N GLU A 206 -8.67 -6.08 14.82
CA GLU A 206 -8.26 -6.80 13.62
C GLU A 206 -6.75 -6.64 13.40
N GLU A 207 -6.25 -5.40 13.48
CA GLU A 207 -4.83 -5.07 13.44
C GLU A 207 -4.02 -5.88 14.47
N ASP A 208 -4.42 -5.85 15.75
CA ASP A 208 -3.75 -6.58 16.83
C ASP A 208 -3.64 -8.08 16.54
N LEU A 209 -4.73 -8.70 16.07
CA LEU A 209 -4.78 -10.15 15.82
C LEU A 209 -3.89 -10.55 14.64
N PHE A 210 -3.96 -9.83 13.51
CA PHE A 210 -3.12 -10.13 12.35
C PHE A 210 -1.66 -9.79 12.62
N ARG A 211 -1.38 -8.73 13.37
CA ARG A 211 -0.01 -8.37 13.74
C ARG A 211 0.60 -9.39 14.69
N ALA A 212 -0.15 -9.87 15.70
CA ALA A 212 0.31 -10.97 16.54
C ALA A 212 0.63 -12.24 15.74
N ALA A 213 -0.21 -12.60 14.78
CA ALA A 213 0.04 -13.71 13.87
C ALA A 213 1.29 -13.45 13.00
N SER A 214 1.48 -12.23 12.49
CA SER A 214 2.64 -11.88 11.67
C SER A 214 3.96 -11.99 12.44
N MET A 215 3.96 -11.64 13.73
CA MET A 215 5.17 -11.71 14.58
C MET A 215 5.66 -13.14 14.80
N VAL A 216 4.75 -14.13 14.83
CA VAL A 216 5.10 -15.55 15.01
C VAL A 216 5.24 -16.32 13.70
N SER A 217 5.09 -15.66 12.56
CA SER A 217 5.17 -16.28 11.23
C SER A 217 6.03 -15.50 10.22
N MET A 218 6.76 -14.48 10.69
CA MET A 218 7.59 -13.59 9.84
C MET A 218 6.78 -12.90 8.73
N GLY A 219 5.53 -12.56 9.01
CA GLY A 219 4.59 -11.94 8.07
C GLY A 219 3.41 -12.82 7.75
N ILE A 220 2.33 -12.21 7.30
CA ILE A 220 1.06 -12.84 6.95
C ILE A 220 0.46 -12.14 5.73
N GLY A 221 -0.17 -12.89 4.85
CA GLY A 221 -1.07 -12.34 3.85
C GLY A 221 -2.45 -12.11 4.45
N VAL A 222 -3.04 -10.96 4.18
CA VAL A 222 -4.38 -10.57 4.65
C VAL A 222 -5.27 -10.31 3.45
N ALA A 223 -6.54 -10.64 3.58
CA ALA A 223 -7.61 -10.19 2.70
C ALA A 223 -8.78 -9.74 3.55
N ASP A 224 -9.19 -8.50 3.38
CA ASP A 224 -10.27 -7.85 4.13
C ASP A 224 -11.09 -6.91 3.24
N THR A 225 -11.91 -6.06 3.86
CA THR A 225 -12.66 -5.01 3.16
C THR A 225 -13.45 -5.55 1.95
N PRO A 226 -14.26 -6.61 2.13
CA PRO A 226 -15.08 -7.12 1.03
C PRO A 226 -16.20 -6.12 0.69
N LEU A 227 -16.14 -5.54 -0.50
CA LEU A 227 -17.09 -4.54 -0.98
C LEU A 227 -17.95 -5.09 -2.10
N ALA A 228 -19.25 -4.86 -2.00
CA ALA A 228 -20.16 -5.04 -3.14
C ALA A 228 -19.94 -3.92 -4.17
N GLY A 229 -20.15 -4.21 -5.46
CA GLY A 229 -19.94 -3.25 -6.53
C GLY A 229 -20.72 -1.94 -6.35
N LYS A 230 -21.97 -2.02 -5.85
CA LYS A 230 -22.76 -0.82 -5.50
C LYS A 230 -22.07 0.10 -4.50
N ASP A 231 -21.29 -0.44 -3.56
CA ASP A 231 -20.56 0.32 -2.54
C ASP A 231 -19.19 0.77 -3.06
N ALA A 232 -18.50 -0.07 -3.84
CA ALA A 232 -17.21 0.27 -4.46
C ALA A 232 -17.32 1.48 -5.41
N LYS A 233 -18.46 1.66 -6.07
CA LYS A 233 -18.75 2.81 -6.96
C LYS A 233 -19.07 4.11 -6.20
N ARG A 234 -19.43 4.04 -4.92
CA ARG A 234 -19.80 5.23 -4.16
C ARG A 234 -18.59 6.14 -3.97
N LYS A 235 -18.78 7.42 -4.30
CA LYS A 235 -17.75 8.45 -4.06
C LYS A 235 -17.34 8.48 -2.58
N GLY A 236 -16.04 8.50 -2.32
CA GLY A 236 -15.48 8.60 -0.98
C GLY A 236 -15.32 7.27 -0.26
N VAL A 237 -15.79 6.15 -0.80
CA VAL A 237 -15.58 4.80 -0.22
C VAL A 237 -14.19 4.26 -0.55
N LEU A 238 -13.77 4.35 -1.80
CA LEU A 238 -12.41 4.02 -2.25
C LEU A 238 -11.70 5.27 -2.75
N VAL A 239 -10.37 5.22 -2.77
CA VAL A 239 -9.55 6.20 -3.50
C VAL A 239 -9.47 5.73 -4.95
N GLN A 240 -10.46 6.16 -5.75
CA GLN A 240 -10.59 5.73 -7.14
C GLN A 240 -9.53 6.38 -8.02
N GLY A 241 -9.02 5.64 -9.03
CA GLY A 241 -8.00 6.11 -9.97
C GLY A 241 -6.58 6.11 -9.40
N SER A 242 -6.36 5.61 -8.19
CA SER A 242 -5.08 5.69 -7.49
C SER A 242 -3.97 4.85 -8.15
N ILE A 243 -4.31 3.71 -8.76
CA ILE A 243 -3.33 2.88 -9.50
C ILE A 243 -2.91 3.60 -10.79
N SER A 244 -3.87 4.15 -11.54
CA SER A 244 -3.58 4.96 -12.73
C SER A 244 -2.79 6.24 -12.39
N HIS A 245 -3.07 6.86 -11.23
CA HIS A 245 -2.29 8.00 -10.75
C HIS A 245 -0.82 7.60 -10.44
N ALA A 246 -0.62 6.46 -9.77
CA ALA A 246 0.73 5.93 -9.54
C ALA A 246 1.46 5.65 -10.87
N GLU A 247 0.77 5.06 -11.86
CA GLU A 247 1.33 4.86 -13.22
C GLU A 247 1.73 6.19 -13.87
N GLU A 248 0.91 7.24 -13.74
CA GLU A 248 1.21 8.56 -14.29
C GLU A 248 2.46 9.17 -13.67
N VAL A 249 2.61 9.10 -12.34
CA VAL A 249 3.80 9.56 -11.62
C VAL A 249 5.05 8.79 -12.07
N GLY A 250 4.97 7.46 -12.17
CA GLY A 250 6.10 6.64 -12.64
C GLY A 250 6.47 6.86 -14.11
N ARG A 251 5.47 7.04 -14.96
CA ARG A 251 5.69 7.41 -16.37
C ARG A 251 6.38 8.78 -16.50
N ALA A 252 5.97 9.76 -15.69
CA ALA A 252 6.61 11.07 -15.67
C ALA A 252 8.08 10.99 -15.22
N TYR A 253 8.35 10.18 -14.18
CA TYR A 253 9.72 9.87 -13.73
C TYR A 253 10.56 9.30 -14.86
N ARG A 254 10.10 8.24 -15.53
CA ARG A 254 10.82 7.58 -16.63
C ARG A 254 11.03 8.52 -17.82
N ALA A 255 9.98 9.21 -18.26
CA ALA A 255 10.07 10.13 -19.40
C ALA A 255 11.07 11.28 -19.13
N ALA A 256 11.15 11.80 -17.92
CA ALA A 256 12.11 12.84 -17.56
C ALA A 256 13.57 12.32 -17.61
N ILE A 257 13.82 11.07 -17.16
CA ILE A 257 15.14 10.42 -17.28
C ILE A 257 15.51 10.26 -18.76
N GLU A 258 14.62 9.71 -19.59
CA GLU A 258 14.86 9.50 -21.03
C GLU A 258 15.14 10.82 -21.77
N ALA A 259 14.46 11.90 -21.35
CA ALA A 259 14.64 13.23 -21.94
C ALA A 259 15.75 14.07 -21.28
N ASN A 260 16.47 13.54 -20.27
CA ASN A 260 17.47 14.25 -19.47
C ASN A 260 16.93 15.58 -18.89
N GLN A 261 15.71 15.54 -18.34
CA GLN A 261 15.02 16.67 -17.71
C GLN A 261 15.05 16.56 -16.18
N ASP A 262 14.57 17.59 -15.47
CA ASP A 262 14.42 17.55 -14.00
C ASP A 262 13.36 16.52 -13.60
N VAL A 263 13.84 15.36 -13.14
CA VAL A 263 13.01 14.22 -12.74
C VAL A 263 12.10 14.58 -11.56
N ILE A 264 12.64 15.32 -10.58
CA ILE A 264 11.86 15.72 -9.40
C ILE A 264 10.72 16.66 -9.80
N GLN A 265 11.00 17.62 -10.69
CA GLN A 265 9.96 18.52 -11.18
C GLN A 265 8.87 17.79 -11.97
N ALA A 266 9.25 16.78 -12.78
CA ALA A 266 8.29 15.96 -13.52
C ALA A 266 7.39 15.15 -12.59
N VAL A 267 7.97 14.51 -11.56
CA VAL A 267 7.23 13.75 -10.52
C VAL A 267 6.29 14.68 -9.75
N LEU A 268 6.77 15.86 -9.34
CA LEU A 268 5.95 16.84 -8.63
C LEU A 268 4.78 17.35 -9.48
N HIS A 269 5.01 17.56 -10.77
CA HIS A 269 3.95 17.98 -11.68
C HIS A 269 2.88 16.90 -11.84
N ALA A 270 3.28 15.65 -12.07
CA ALA A 270 2.36 14.53 -12.23
C ALA A 270 1.59 14.21 -10.95
N GLY A 271 2.25 14.30 -9.79
CA GLY A 271 1.65 14.03 -8.48
C GLY A 271 0.98 15.24 -7.83
N HIS A 272 0.96 16.42 -8.48
CA HIS A 272 0.49 17.71 -7.90
C HIS A 272 1.22 18.05 -6.58
N GLY A 273 2.50 17.73 -6.50
CA GLY A 273 3.29 17.79 -5.29
C GLY A 273 4.11 19.07 -5.12
N TYR A 274 4.79 19.15 -4.00
CA TYR A 274 5.58 20.30 -3.55
C TYR A 274 6.98 19.87 -3.14
N ARG A 275 8.00 20.66 -3.49
CA ARG A 275 9.34 20.50 -2.93
C ARG A 275 9.37 21.15 -1.54
N LEU A 276 9.57 20.35 -0.49
CA LEU A 276 9.50 20.80 0.90
C LEU A 276 10.87 21.24 1.41
N PHE A 277 11.91 20.46 1.12
CA PHE A 277 13.25 20.68 1.64
C PHE A 277 14.32 20.01 0.78
N GLU A 278 15.57 20.46 0.95
CA GLU A 278 16.74 19.82 0.37
C GLU A 278 17.89 19.91 1.37
N GLY A 279 18.60 18.80 1.58
CA GLY A 279 19.67 18.77 2.56
C GLY A 279 20.40 17.44 2.61
N ARG A 280 21.13 17.26 3.70
CA ARG A 280 21.94 16.07 4.00
C ARG A 280 21.45 15.42 5.28
N ILE A 281 21.23 14.12 5.29
CA ILE A 281 20.86 13.37 6.48
C ILE A 281 22.00 13.50 7.51
N SER A 282 21.69 14.10 8.65
CA SER A 282 22.64 14.34 9.74
C SER A 282 22.58 13.25 10.80
N GLY A 283 21.43 12.63 10.97
CA GLY A 283 21.21 11.55 11.92
C GLY A 283 19.85 10.92 11.74
N PHE A 284 19.68 9.75 12.34
CA PHE A 284 18.40 9.05 12.43
C PHE A 284 18.45 8.05 13.58
N GLN A 285 17.27 7.67 14.05
CA GLN A 285 17.09 6.60 15.01
C GLN A 285 15.79 5.83 14.70
N TRP A 286 15.80 4.56 15.01
CA TRP A 286 14.60 3.74 14.89
C TRP A 286 14.63 2.52 15.83
N LYS A 287 13.46 1.99 16.07
CA LYS A 287 13.25 0.73 16.80
C LYS A 287 12.09 -0.04 16.18
N ASP A 288 12.09 -1.36 16.33
CA ASP A 288 10.88 -2.16 16.13
C ASP A 288 10.05 -2.09 17.43
N GLU A 289 8.83 -1.60 17.34
CA GLU A 289 7.92 -1.47 18.47
C GLU A 289 6.55 -2.02 18.11
N GLY A 290 6.20 -3.16 18.69
CA GLY A 290 4.91 -3.81 18.45
C GLY A 290 4.70 -4.26 16.99
N GLY A 291 5.78 -4.54 16.26
CA GLY A 291 5.75 -4.93 14.85
C GLY A 291 5.69 -3.73 13.88
N TYR A 292 5.96 -2.52 14.38
CA TYR A 292 6.12 -1.31 13.58
C TYR A 292 7.56 -0.80 13.65
N LEU A 293 8.06 -0.31 12.53
CA LEU A 293 9.31 0.45 12.48
C LEU A 293 9.02 1.90 12.87
N VAL A 294 9.36 2.29 14.10
CA VAL A 294 9.15 3.65 14.63
C VAL A 294 10.47 4.39 14.73
N GLY A 295 10.52 5.61 14.22
CA GLY A 295 11.75 6.39 14.27
C GLY A 295 11.61 7.81 13.74
N ASP A 296 12.76 8.45 13.63
CA ASP A 296 12.88 9.78 13.03
C ASP A 296 14.21 9.94 12.26
N VAL A 297 14.21 10.91 11.34
CA VAL A 297 15.38 11.30 10.56
C VAL A 297 15.54 12.81 10.59
N ASP A 298 16.77 13.26 10.86
CA ASP A 298 17.18 14.67 10.89
C ASP A 298 17.97 15.02 9.63
N ILE A 299 17.63 16.15 9.00
CA ILE A 299 18.23 16.63 7.75
C ILE A 299 18.74 18.07 7.97
N LEU A 300 20.00 18.32 7.66
CA LEU A 300 20.59 19.66 7.61
C LEU A 300 20.46 20.23 6.21
N GLY A 301 19.91 21.43 6.11
CA GLY A 301 19.63 22.11 4.84
C GLY A 301 20.87 22.41 4.02
N SER A 302 20.73 22.27 2.70
CA SER A 302 21.73 22.66 1.70
C SER A 302 21.15 23.63 0.67
N GLY A 303 22.02 24.26 -0.12
CA GLY A 303 21.60 25.23 -1.13
C GLY A 303 20.77 26.37 -0.52
N LYS A 304 19.57 26.61 -1.04
CA LYS A 304 18.66 27.67 -0.52
C LYS A 304 18.15 27.40 0.91
N TYR A 305 18.29 26.18 1.40
CA TYR A 305 17.91 25.78 2.76
C TYR A 305 19.10 25.78 3.75
N HIS A 306 20.28 26.28 3.35
CA HIS A 306 21.45 26.34 4.22
C HIS A 306 21.14 27.08 5.52
N GLY A 307 21.49 26.49 6.66
CA GLY A 307 21.19 27.02 8.00
C GLY A 307 19.84 26.59 8.58
N SER A 308 18.98 25.97 7.79
CA SER A 308 17.71 25.38 8.25
C SER A 308 17.85 23.89 8.54
N THR A 309 16.93 23.37 9.35
CA THR A 309 16.80 21.95 9.69
C THR A 309 15.45 21.38 9.24
N PHE A 310 15.42 20.10 8.93
CA PHE A 310 14.17 19.37 8.67
C PHE A 310 14.19 18.05 9.40
N LYS A 311 13.09 17.68 10.02
CA LYS A 311 12.93 16.41 10.71
C LYS A 311 11.69 15.72 10.22
N ILE A 312 11.73 14.39 10.09
CA ILE A 312 10.59 13.55 9.75
C ILE A 312 10.47 12.48 10.82
N ALA A 313 9.26 12.30 11.39
CA ALA A 313 8.91 11.16 12.21
C ALA A 313 8.08 10.18 11.39
N TYR A 314 8.33 8.88 11.61
CA TYR A 314 7.66 7.79 10.91
C TYR A 314 7.26 6.65 11.83
N LYS A 315 6.20 5.96 11.44
CA LYS A 315 5.75 4.65 11.96
C LYS A 315 5.48 3.78 10.74
N ASN A 316 6.44 2.99 10.30
CA ASN A 316 6.62 2.45 8.95
C ASN A 316 6.71 3.58 7.89
N GLU A 317 5.65 4.34 7.72
CA GLU A 317 5.48 5.46 6.80
C GLU A 317 5.79 6.80 7.46
N ASN A 318 6.23 7.78 6.65
CA ASN A 318 6.44 9.15 7.11
C ASN A 318 5.09 9.79 7.49
N LEU A 319 5.00 10.34 8.69
CA LEU A 319 3.75 10.85 9.25
C LEU A 319 3.77 12.35 9.52
N VAL A 320 4.83 12.85 10.12
CA VAL A 320 4.91 14.24 10.56
C VAL A 320 6.28 14.79 10.28
N SER A 321 6.35 16.05 9.87
CA SER A 321 7.62 16.74 9.66
C SER A 321 7.69 18.07 10.41
N TRP A 322 8.91 18.53 10.65
CA TRP A 322 9.22 19.83 11.21
C TRP A 322 10.27 20.52 10.37
N ARG A 323 10.11 21.83 10.19
CA ARG A 323 11.14 22.72 9.64
C ARG A 323 11.52 23.74 10.71
N ASP A 324 12.79 23.81 11.06
CA ASP A 324 13.32 24.71 12.09
C ASP A 324 12.55 24.61 13.43
N GLY A 325 12.22 23.38 13.83
CA GLY A 325 11.49 23.06 15.06
C GLY A 325 9.98 23.33 15.02
N LYS A 326 9.44 23.86 13.92
CA LYS A 326 7.99 24.10 13.76
C LYS A 326 7.37 23.00 12.90
N PHE A 327 6.15 22.58 13.24
CA PHE A 327 5.40 21.62 12.41
C PHE A 327 5.33 22.13 10.96
N SER A 328 5.58 21.22 10.05
CA SER A 328 5.46 21.38 8.61
C SER A 328 4.39 20.43 8.09
N VAL A 329 4.62 19.69 7.01
CA VAL A 329 3.63 18.73 6.47
C VAL A 329 3.38 17.61 7.47
N THR A 330 2.09 17.25 7.63
CA THR A 330 1.64 16.15 8.48
C THR A 330 0.70 15.22 7.72
N CYS A 331 0.63 13.94 8.15
CA CYS A 331 -0.42 13.04 7.67
C CYS A 331 -1.82 13.68 7.86
N PRO A 332 -2.75 13.35 6.95
CA PRO A 332 -2.69 12.36 5.90
C PRO A 332 -1.91 12.77 4.63
N ASP A 333 -1.44 14.03 4.50
CA ASP A 333 -0.59 14.41 3.36
C ASP A 333 0.70 13.58 3.32
N LEU A 334 1.23 13.42 2.12
CA LEU A 334 2.35 12.52 1.85
C LEU A 334 3.67 13.26 2.05
N ILE A 335 4.64 12.59 2.64
CA ILE A 335 6.00 13.11 2.84
C ILE A 335 6.97 12.05 2.32
N THR A 336 7.74 12.34 1.29
CA THR A 336 8.64 11.36 0.67
C THR A 336 10.06 11.91 0.59
N MET A 337 11.02 11.14 1.08
CA MET A 337 12.44 11.41 0.85
C MET A 337 12.87 10.79 -0.46
N VAL A 338 13.71 11.53 -1.18
CA VAL A 338 14.26 11.14 -2.48
C VAL A 338 15.76 11.33 -2.46
N VAL A 339 16.53 10.35 -2.93
CA VAL A 339 17.98 10.48 -3.12
C VAL A 339 18.24 11.56 -4.16
N LYS A 340 19.00 12.60 -3.81
CA LYS A 340 19.21 13.76 -4.69
C LYS A 340 19.85 13.40 -6.02
N GLU A 341 20.85 12.52 -6.01
CA GLU A 341 21.62 12.14 -7.20
C GLU A 341 20.82 11.27 -8.18
N SER A 342 20.10 10.28 -7.66
CA SER A 342 19.39 9.28 -8.48
C SER A 342 17.90 9.55 -8.66
N ALA A 343 17.35 10.54 -7.96
CA ALA A 343 15.93 10.85 -7.89
C ALA A 343 15.04 9.65 -7.48
N LYS A 344 15.59 8.63 -6.81
CA LYS A 344 14.83 7.48 -6.31
C LYS A 344 14.22 7.77 -4.96
N ALA A 345 12.95 7.42 -4.79
CA ALA A 345 12.30 7.46 -3.48
C ALA A 345 12.97 6.48 -2.50
N ILE A 346 13.04 6.88 -1.23
CA ILE A 346 13.69 6.11 -0.16
C ILE A 346 12.60 5.47 0.70
N SER A 347 12.75 4.16 0.94
CA SER A 347 11.93 3.44 1.93
C SER A 347 12.58 3.52 3.32
N ASN A 348 11.76 3.56 4.37
CA ASN A 348 12.26 3.50 5.74
C ASN A 348 12.69 2.05 6.09
N PRO A 349 13.85 1.79 6.71
CA PRO A 349 14.90 2.74 7.09
C PRO A 349 16.11 2.77 6.12
N ASP A 350 15.90 2.63 4.80
CA ASP A 350 16.96 2.47 3.79
C ASP A 350 17.71 3.79 3.48
N PHE A 351 17.98 4.60 4.49
CA PHE A 351 18.72 5.85 4.36
C PHE A 351 20.03 5.81 5.15
N GLU A 352 21.00 6.60 4.71
CA GLU A 352 22.35 6.63 5.27
C GLU A 352 22.70 8.02 5.80
N LYS A 353 23.46 8.08 6.91
CA LYS A 353 24.02 9.35 7.40
C LYS A 353 24.99 9.92 6.36
N GLY A 354 24.83 11.20 6.05
CA GLY A 354 25.63 11.88 5.03
C GLY A 354 25.03 11.85 3.62
N GLN A 355 23.92 11.14 3.41
CA GLN A 355 23.22 11.07 2.13
C GLN A 355 22.54 12.40 1.80
N ASP A 356 22.72 12.90 0.58
CA ASP A 356 22.04 14.10 0.08
C ASP A 356 20.63 13.72 -0.41
N VAL A 357 19.61 14.41 0.12
CA VAL A 357 18.20 14.12 -0.13
C VAL A 357 17.40 15.36 -0.49
N ILE A 358 16.31 15.13 -1.20
CA ILE A 358 15.21 16.08 -1.42
C ILE A 358 13.99 15.54 -0.71
N VAL A 359 13.30 16.36 0.07
CA VAL A 359 12.00 16.01 0.65
C VAL A 359 10.93 16.65 -0.20
N ILE A 360 9.99 15.83 -0.63
CA ILE A 360 8.82 16.24 -1.41
C ILE A 360 7.56 15.84 -0.66
N GLY A 361 6.44 16.47 -0.98
CA GLY A 361 5.15 16.14 -0.41
C GLY A 361 4.04 16.20 -1.43
N PHE A 362 2.97 15.44 -1.19
CA PHE A 362 1.79 15.42 -2.05
C PHE A 362 0.52 15.60 -1.21
N PRO A 363 -0.53 16.21 -1.81
CA PRO A 363 -1.82 16.31 -1.15
C PRO A 363 -2.43 14.93 -0.89
N SER A 364 -3.03 14.76 0.28
CA SER A 364 -3.81 13.56 0.56
C SER A 364 -5.10 13.52 -0.28
N PRO A 365 -5.63 12.32 -0.58
CA PRO A 365 -6.96 12.17 -1.18
C PRO A 365 -8.05 12.88 -0.36
N PRO A 366 -9.11 13.37 -1.03
CA PRO A 366 -10.23 14.05 -0.35
C PRO A 366 -10.93 13.18 0.71
N ASN A 367 -10.86 11.85 0.60
CA ASN A 367 -11.39 10.88 1.57
C ASN A 367 -10.92 11.19 2.99
N TRP A 368 -9.67 11.60 3.16
CA TRP A 368 -9.03 11.88 4.45
C TRP A 368 -9.27 13.28 4.97
N ARG A 369 -9.79 14.21 4.16
CA ARG A 369 -10.01 15.61 4.52
C ARG A 369 -11.40 15.86 5.13
N THR A 370 -12.10 14.79 5.50
CA THR A 370 -13.34 14.82 6.26
C THR A 370 -13.04 14.81 7.78
N PRO A 371 -13.97 15.25 8.65
CA PRO A 371 -13.76 15.15 10.10
C PRO A 371 -13.39 13.72 10.55
N ARG A 372 -14.07 12.71 10.02
CA ARG A 372 -13.78 11.30 10.34
C ARG A 372 -12.44 10.84 9.78
N GLY A 373 -12.09 11.27 8.56
CA GLY A 373 -10.78 10.98 7.97
C GLY A 373 -9.63 11.55 8.79
N ILE A 374 -9.75 12.79 9.27
CA ILE A 374 -8.74 13.42 10.13
C ILE A 374 -8.69 12.76 11.52
N GLU A 375 -9.80 12.31 12.07
CA GLU A 375 -9.83 11.54 13.32
C GLU A 375 -9.02 10.25 13.19
N LEU A 376 -9.15 9.52 12.07
CA LEU A 376 -8.48 8.24 11.82
C LEU A 376 -7.03 8.39 11.33
N PHE A 377 -6.70 9.46 10.63
CA PHE A 377 -5.40 9.60 9.97
C PHE A 377 -4.71 10.96 10.14
N GLY A 378 -5.25 11.84 10.97
CA GLY A 378 -4.59 13.10 11.28
C GLY A 378 -3.44 12.95 12.29
N PRO A 379 -2.59 13.98 12.46
CA PRO A 379 -1.41 13.90 13.32
C PRO A 379 -1.76 13.58 14.79
N LYS A 380 -2.92 13.99 15.28
CA LYS A 380 -3.37 13.71 16.66
C LYS A 380 -3.62 12.23 16.92
N HIS A 381 -4.03 11.46 15.90
CA HIS A 381 -4.17 10.01 15.99
C HIS A 381 -2.85 9.34 16.40
N PHE A 382 -1.74 9.86 15.90
CA PHE A 382 -0.37 9.37 16.19
C PHE A 382 0.31 10.09 17.38
N GLY A 383 -0.46 10.83 18.21
CA GLY A 383 0.06 11.48 19.41
C GLY A 383 0.76 12.83 19.18
N PHE A 384 0.70 13.41 17.98
CA PHE A 384 1.27 14.74 17.72
C PHE A 384 0.22 15.82 17.95
N ASP A 385 0.45 16.68 18.94
CA ASP A 385 -0.49 17.78 19.28
C ASP A 385 -0.37 18.96 18.32
N THR A 386 -0.85 18.72 17.10
CA THR A 386 -0.97 19.75 16.06
C THR A 386 -2.23 19.51 15.25
N PRO A 387 -2.92 20.54 14.75
CA PRO A 387 -3.98 20.37 13.77
C PRO A 387 -3.39 19.96 12.41
N TYR A 388 -4.16 19.21 11.63
CA TYR A 388 -3.85 19.01 10.23
C TYR A 388 -4.09 20.32 9.43
N ILE A 389 -3.10 20.71 8.65
CA ILE A 389 -3.18 21.80 7.71
C ILE A 389 -2.83 21.25 6.33
N PRO A 390 -3.75 21.35 5.33
CA PRO A 390 -3.46 20.88 3.98
C PRO A 390 -2.18 21.47 3.40
N ILE A 391 -1.37 20.67 2.75
CA ILE A 391 -0.08 21.06 2.18
C ILE A 391 -0.21 22.25 1.20
N GLU A 392 -1.34 22.36 0.51
CA GLU A 392 -1.63 23.45 -0.45
C GLU A 392 -1.84 24.81 0.24
N GLN A 393 -2.11 24.82 1.54
CA GLN A 393 -2.30 26.05 2.33
C GLN A 393 -0.99 26.54 2.94
N MET A 394 0.10 25.78 2.80
CA MET A 394 1.42 26.14 3.32
C MET A 394 2.17 26.99 2.30
N GLN A 395 3.03 27.88 2.81
CA GLN A 395 3.91 28.68 1.95
C GLN A 395 5.23 27.94 1.72
N TRP A 396 5.48 27.60 0.47
CA TRP A 396 6.71 26.94 0.02
C TRP A 396 7.59 27.98 -0.69
N THR A 397 8.47 28.66 0.07
CA THR A 397 9.44 29.66 -0.45
C THR A 397 10.82 29.02 -0.69
#